data_3e35a729efe3812ab80e72557c6da9e0
#
_entry.id   3e35a729efe3812ab80e72557c6da9e0
#
_cell.length_a   1.000
_cell.length_b   1.000
_cell.length_c   1.000
_cell.angle_alpha   90.00
_cell.angle_beta   90.00
_cell.angle_gamma   90.00
#
_symmetry.space_group_name_H-M   'P 1'
#
loop_
_entity.id
_entity.type
_entity.pdbx_description
1 polymer ?
#
loop_
_entity_poly.entity_id
_entity_poly.type
_entity_poly.pdbx_seq_one_letter_code
_entity_poly.pdbx_strand_id
1 'polypeptide(L)'
;MTKSAYLSLLHERLAHPSGADEIIRLLRIPRLERPAFKRHLRDWLADGTLVLVRGHLYAFPRRGGKPTPERPRALLTEVVGRFERDRSGQAYVVPFDRRAIDDVVIPRGATHDADPGEMVVVAITRHAAVGQAPRGEVTEVLGDIDAPGVDTTIVLRKHGIAEPHPPEALAAAEALPTVVGTEDLKGRTDFRDRVVVTIDGEHARDFDDAISLERLPNGHYWLGVHIADVAHYVREGSALDRSGYERGTSVYFPDRAVHMFPEALATGVCSLKPHVDRLVQSCLMEVAADGRVVRYEMHDGVIRSDARMTYTAVNAVVATRDPGARAQYAPLVPLFELMHELHGVLAAARYRRGSVDFDLPKPEIILDTEGLVIDIIASERNVAHKMIEEFMLLANQTVAQHLEQAGMPTLYRIHETPEAVKVEEFEAFISRLGFTLDAPPTGVRPAHFQALVRRMAGSPVARPIAFLMLRTMQKARYD
;
A
#
# COMPACT_ATOMS: atom_id res chain seq x y z
N MET A 1 50.07 2.38 15.69
CA MET A 1 49.36 3.66 15.97
C MET A 1 48.39 3.50 17.13
N THR A 2 48.07 4.57 17.87
CA THR A 2 47.08 4.53 18.98
C THR A 2 45.64 4.52 18.44
N LYS A 3 44.71 4.04 19.23
CA LYS A 3 43.24 4.02 18.88
C LYS A 3 42.76 5.44 18.47
N SER A 4 43.19 6.48 19.20
CA SER A 4 42.86 7.88 18.91
C SER A 4 43.42 8.38 17.58
N ALA A 5 44.67 8.03 17.25
CA ALA A 5 45.31 8.43 15.99
C ALA A 5 44.61 7.79 14.77
N TYR A 6 44.12 6.54 14.89
CA TYR A 6 43.32 5.91 13.86
C TYR A 6 41.96 6.58 13.70
N LEU A 7 41.34 7.01 14.78
CA LEU A 7 40.02 7.69 14.73
C LEU A 7 40.15 9.06 14.04
N SER A 8 41.22 9.82 14.31
CA SER A 8 41.49 11.09 13.66
C SER A 8 41.71 10.94 12.15
N LEU A 9 42.47 9.93 11.73
CA LEU A 9 42.66 9.62 10.32
C LEU A 9 41.36 9.15 9.63
N LEU A 10 40.50 8.44 10.36
CA LEU A 10 39.20 8.05 9.88
C LEU A 10 38.30 9.28 9.65
N HIS A 11 38.29 10.25 10.58
CA HIS A 11 37.53 11.49 10.42
C HIS A 11 38.01 12.30 9.21
N GLU A 12 39.31 12.30 8.93
CA GLU A 12 39.90 13.04 7.80
C GLU A 12 39.59 12.37 6.44
N ARG A 13 39.58 11.03 6.38
CA ARG A 13 39.61 10.30 5.10
C ARG A 13 38.36 9.53 4.76
N LEU A 14 37.48 9.24 5.71
CA LEU A 14 36.25 8.51 5.47
C LEU A 14 35.13 9.45 4.99
N ALA A 15 35.10 9.74 3.69
CA ALA A 15 34.12 10.65 3.08
C ALA A 15 32.75 10.00 2.84
N HIS A 16 32.67 8.67 2.80
CA HIS A 16 31.43 7.90 2.54
C HIS A 16 31.47 6.58 3.31
N PRO A 17 30.29 5.96 3.56
CA PRO A 17 30.22 4.68 4.24
C PRO A 17 31.04 3.62 3.50
N SER A 18 31.96 2.93 4.19
CA SER A 18 32.91 1.99 3.59
C SER A 18 33.06 0.72 4.42
N GLY A 19 33.36 -0.40 3.76
CA GLY A 19 33.61 -1.68 4.39
C GLY A 19 34.95 -1.73 5.16
N ALA A 20 35.07 -2.63 6.14
CA ALA A 20 36.29 -2.74 6.98
C ALA A 20 37.56 -2.91 6.15
N ASP A 21 37.57 -3.71 5.10
CA ASP A 21 38.73 -3.95 4.27
C ASP A 21 39.06 -2.76 3.33
N GLU A 22 38.05 -1.98 2.95
CA GLU A 22 38.22 -0.73 2.21
C GLU A 22 38.83 0.35 3.10
N ILE A 23 38.37 0.48 4.34
CA ILE A 23 38.94 1.38 5.36
C ILE A 23 40.40 1.01 5.63
N ILE A 24 40.70 -0.29 5.75
CA ILE A 24 42.10 -0.76 5.94
C ILE A 24 42.98 -0.33 4.77
N ARG A 25 42.48 -0.39 3.54
CA ARG A 25 43.23 0.09 2.34
C ARG A 25 43.34 1.62 2.33
N LEU A 26 42.24 2.31 2.60
CA LEU A 26 42.18 3.78 2.64
C LEU A 26 43.21 4.38 3.63
N LEU A 27 43.27 3.79 4.83
CA LEU A 27 44.17 4.23 5.90
C LEU A 27 45.57 3.59 5.82
N ARG A 28 45.84 2.74 4.83
CA ARG A 28 47.09 2.00 4.62
C ARG A 28 47.55 1.24 5.87
N ILE A 29 46.61 0.54 6.56
CA ILE A 29 46.91 -0.18 7.80
C ILE A 29 47.89 -1.34 7.53
N PRO A 30 49.08 -1.39 8.19
CA PRO A 30 50.02 -2.48 8.05
C PRO A 30 49.44 -3.83 8.40
N ARG A 31 49.86 -4.89 7.72
CA ARG A 31 49.29 -6.26 7.92
C ARG A 31 49.27 -6.70 9.40
N LEU A 32 50.31 -6.40 10.15
CA LEU A 32 50.45 -6.75 11.56
C LEU A 32 49.46 -6.00 12.47
N GLU A 33 49.00 -4.81 12.08
CA GLU A 33 48.10 -3.97 12.88
C GLU A 33 46.59 -4.19 12.53
N ARG A 34 46.30 -4.88 11.44
CA ARG A 34 44.90 -5.11 10.97
C ARG A 34 44.00 -5.80 12.00
N PRO A 35 44.45 -6.83 12.74
CA PRO A 35 43.62 -7.45 13.76
C PRO A 35 43.29 -6.50 14.91
N ALA A 36 44.22 -5.66 15.33
CA ALA A 36 44.01 -4.63 16.34
C ALA A 36 43.07 -3.54 15.83
N PHE A 37 43.23 -3.10 14.59
CA PHE A 37 42.36 -2.11 13.98
C PHE A 37 40.90 -2.62 13.84
N LYS A 38 40.70 -3.87 13.42
CA LYS A 38 39.36 -4.50 13.37
C LYS A 38 38.69 -4.60 14.75
N ARG A 39 39.49 -4.69 15.84
CA ARG A 39 38.96 -4.55 17.21
C ARG A 39 38.51 -3.13 17.52
N HIS A 40 39.31 -2.14 17.14
CA HIS A 40 38.94 -0.73 17.30
C HIS A 40 37.66 -0.37 16.53
N LEU A 41 37.45 -0.89 15.33
CA LEU A 41 36.18 -0.69 14.59
C LEU A 41 34.98 -1.24 15.36
N ARG A 42 35.12 -2.39 16.02
CA ARG A 42 34.06 -2.97 16.88
C ARG A 42 33.82 -2.16 18.14
N ASP A 43 34.89 -1.68 18.76
CA ASP A 43 34.79 -0.83 19.95
C ASP A 43 34.08 0.49 19.62
N TRP A 44 34.38 1.11 18.47
CA TRP A 44 33.72 2.35 18.01
C TRP A 44 32.28 2.16 17.59
N LEU A 45 31.89 0.94 17.18
CA LEU A 45 30.48 0.62 17.01
C LEU A 45 29.78 0.47 18.36
N ALA A 46 30.42 -0.18 19.32
CA ALA A 46 29.85 -0.43 20.65
C ALA A 46 29.66 0.88 21.44
N ASP A 47 30.58 1.85 21.30
CA ASP A 47 30.50 3.15 21.97
C ASP A 47 29.77 4.23 21.16
N GLY A 48 29.24 3.88 19.98
CA GLY A 48 28.46 4.79 19.12
C GLY A 48 29.30 5.82 18.34
N THR A 49 30.62 5.76 18.40
CA THR A 49 31.52 6.63 17.60
C THR A 49 31.37 6.38 16.11
N LEU A 50 31.12 5.14 15.72
CA LEU A 50 30.74 4.74 14.35
C LEU A 50 29.38 4.04 14.36
N VAL A 51 28.72 4.05 13.22
CA VAL A 51 27.48 3.32 12.97
C VAL A 51 27.64 2.43 11.75
N LEU A 52 26.91 1.30 11.69
CA LEU A 52 26.81 0.51 10.47
C LEU A 52 25.68 1.03 9.59
N VAL A 53 26.00 1.29 8.33
CA VAL A 53 25.04 1.64 7.28
C VAL A 53 24.94 0.46 6.33
N ARG A 54 23.72 0.07 5.93
CA ARG A 54 23.46 -1.10 5.08
C ARG A 54 24.02 -2.41 5.66
N GLY A 55 24.09 -2.52 6.98
CA GLY A 55 24.48 -3.75 7.70
C GLY A 55 25.97 -4.10 7.72
N HIS A 56 26.81 -3.49 6.89
CA HIS A 56 28.23 -3.84 6.78
C HIS A 56 29.20 -2.67 6.50
N LEU A 57 28.70 -1.46 6.25
CA LEU A 57 29.52 -0.28 5.96
C LEU A 57 29.61 0.61 7.21
N TYR A 58 30.84 0.97 7.61
CA TYR A 58 31.11 1.88 8.71
C TYR A 58 30.96 3.33 8.26
N ALA A 59 30.31 4.15 9.08
CA ALA A 59 30.18 5.59 8.88
C ALA A 59 30.19 6.33 10.22
N PHE A 60 30.48 7.63 10.19
CA PHE A 60 30.25 8.48 11.35
C PHE A 60 28.75 8.80 11.49
N PRO A 61 28.21 8.85 12.73
CA PRO A 61 26.84 9.31 12.95
C PRO A 61 26.69 10.75 12.45
N ARG A 62 25.66 11.05 11.67
CA ARG A 62 25.36 12.42 11.21
C ARG A 62 25.06 13.29 12.43
N ARG A 63 25.70 14.45 12.55
CA ARG A 63 25.42 15.44 13.61
C ARG A 63 23.96 15.87 13.53
N GLY A 64 23.17 15.58 14.57
CA GLY A 64 21.81 16.07 14.75
C GLY A 64 20.68 15.05 14.60
N GLY A 65 20.93 13.81 14.19
CA GLY A 65 19.95 12.75 14.21
C GLY A 65 20.17 11.83 15.43
N LYS A 66 19.18 11.70 16.34
CA LYS A 66 19.13 10.51 17.18
C LYS A 66 19.18 9.32 16.21
N PRO A 67 20.01 8.30 16.47
CA PRO A 67 19.93 7.09 15.67
C PRO A 67 18.49 6.61 15.85
N THR A 68 17.72 6.59 14.76
CA THR A 68 16.51 5.79 14.74
C THR A 68 16.99 4.38 15.06
N PRO A 69 16.55 3.75 16.16
CA PRO A 69 16.93 2.38 16.37
C PRO A 69 16.48 1.64 15.13
N GLU A 70 17.43 1.17 14.31
CA GLU A 70 17.09 0.11 13.37
C GLU A 70 16.38 -0.92 14.25
N ARG A 71 15.10 -1.13 13.98
CA ARG A 71 14.38 -2.27 14.59
C ARG A 71 15.34 -3.43 14.41
N PRO A 72 15.68 -4.18 15.50
CA PRO A 72 16.54 -5.34 15.35
C PRO A 72 15.93 -6.10 14.16
N ARG A 73 16.72 -6.31 13.10
CA ARG A 73 16.27 -7.11 11.95
C ARG A 73 15.75 -8.40 12.56
N ALA A 74 14.44 -8.60 12.50
CA ALA A 74 13.87 -9.87 12.91
C ALA A 74 14.68 -10.91 12.14
N LEU A 75 15.35 -11.80 12.85
CA LEU A 75 16.16 -12.82 12.23
C LEU A 75 15.23 -13.56 11.28
N LEU A 76 15.52 -13.48 9.96
CA LEU A 76 14.70 -14.13 8.96
C LEU A 76 14.67 -15.61 9.28
N THR A 77 13.49 -16.13 9.56
CA THR A 77 13.28 -17.55 9.80
C THR A 77 13.12 -18.31 8.50
N GLU A 78 12.72 -17.61 7.46
CA GLU A 78 12.42 -18.15 6.14
C GLU A 78 12.94 -17.23 5.02
N VAL A 79 13.36 -17.79 3.90
CA VAL A 79 13.87 -17.08 2.73
C VAL A 79 13.37 -17.74 1.46
N VAL A 80 12.90 -16.92 0.51
CA VAL A 80 12.63 -17.38 -0.87
C VAL A 80 13.83 -17.07 -1.74
N GLY A 81 14.22 -18.02 -2.57
CA GLY A 81 15.36 -17.82 -3.48
C GLY A 81 15.48 -18.90 -4.54
N ARG A 82 16.45 -18.73 -5.43
CA ARG A 82 16.74 -19.67 -6.49
C ARG A 82 17.74 -20.73 -6.01
N PHE A 83 17.36 -21.99 -6.14
CA PHE A 83 18.21 -23.13 -5.81
C PHE A 83 19.29 -23.31 -6.87
N GLU A 84 20.52 -23.51 -6.44
CA GLU A 84 21.69 -23.67 -7.31
C GLU A 84 22.64 -24.75 -6.75
N ARG A 85 23.50 -25.29 -7.64
CA ARG A 85 24.63 -26.13 -7.24
C ARG A 85 25.93 -25.57 -7.82
N ASP A 86 26.96 -25.53 -7.01
CA ASP A 86 28.28 -25.14 -7.49
C ASP A 86 28.98 -26.33 -8.21
N ARG A 87 30.17 -26.07 -8.77
CA ARG A 87 30.96 -27.08 -9.47
C ARG A 87 31.39 -28.26 -8.59
N SER A 88 31.38 -28.12 -7.29
CA SER A 88 31.71 -29.19 -6.33
C SER A 88 30.47 -30.01 -5.94
N GLY A 89 29.28 -29.63 -6.41
CA GLY A 89 28.00 -30.24 -6.07
C GLY A 89 27.42 -29.74 -4.76
N GLN A 90 27.99 -28.68 -4.15
CA GLN A 90 27.42 -28.04 -2.96
C GLN A 90 26.17 -27.25 -3.35
N ALA A 91 25.06 -27.61 -2.73
CA ALA A 91 23.79 -26.88 -2.91
C ALA A 91 23.76 -25.56 -2.08
N TYR A 92 23.20 -24.53 -2.69
CA TYR A 92 22.95 -23.25 -2.05
C TYR A 92 21.74 -22.58 -2.69
N VAL A 93 21.17 -21.61 -1.97
CA VAL A 93 20.05 -20.81 -2.47
C VAL A 93 20.47 -19.35 -2.54
N VAL A 94 20.27 -18.75 -3.71
CA VAL A 94 20.47 -17.31 -3.96
C VAL A 94 19.19 -16.60 -3.61
N PRO A 95 19.15 -15.78 -2.52
CA PRO A 95 17.94 -15.12 -2.09
C PRO A 95 17.35 -14.21 -3.16
N PHE A 96 16.03 -14.21 -3.30
CA PHE A 96 15.30 -13.28 -4.18
C PHE A 96 15.55 -11.82 -3.79
N ASP A 97 15.61 -11.52 -2.48
CA ASP A 97 16.10 -10.23 -1.97
C ASP A 97 17.50 -10.34 -1.38
N ARG A 98 18.53 -10.17 -2.23
CA ARG A 98 19.95 -10.20 -1.84
C ARG A 98 20.36 -9.16 -0.81
N ARG A 99 19.52 -8.15 -0.54
CA ARG A 99 19.80 -7.15 0.50
C ARG A 99 19.41 -7.64 1.88
N ALA A 100 18.60 -8.69 1.95
CA ALA A 100 18.08 -9.21 3.20
C ALA A 100 19.06 -10.20 3.86
N ILE A 101 19.68 -11.08 3.07
CA ILE A 101 20.57 -12.15 3.54
C ILE A 101 21.56 -12.55 2.41
N ASP A 102 22.72 -13.10 2.79
CA ASP A 102 23.66 -13.72 1.87
C ASP A 102 23.16 -15.09 1.38
N ASP A 103 23.83 -15.69 0.37
CA ASP A 103 23.51 -17.00 -0.16
C ASP A 103 23.45 -18.03 0.97
N VAL A 104 22.39 -18.84 0.98
CA VAL A 104 22.10 -19.80 2.04
C VAL A 104 22.63 -21.18 1.62
N VAL A 105 23.55 -21.75 2.39
CA VAL A 105 24.09 -23.09 2.14
C VAL A 105 23.06 -24.15 2.54
N ILE A 106 22.77 -25.08 1.63
CA ILE A 106 21.84 -26.19 1.85
C ILE A 106 22.65 -27.49 2.08
N PRO A 107 22.52 -28.15 3.24
CA PRO A 107 23.17 -29.41 3.51
C PRO A 107 22.68 -30.52 2.61
N ARG A 108 23.50 -31.59 2.42
CA ARG A 108 23.06 -32.81 1.74
C ARG A 108 21.88 -33.42 2.48
N GLY A 109 20.84 -33.78 1.73
CA GLY A 109 19.59 -34.34 2.27
C GLY A 109 18.56 -33.32 2.74
N ALA A 110 18.87 -32.00 2.65
CA ALA A 110 17.95 -30.90 3.00
C ALA A 110 17.49 -30.13 1.74
N THR A 111 17.56 -30.73 0.56
CA THR A 111 17.28 -30.09 -0.73
C THR A 111 15.83 -30.24 -1.19
N HIS A 112 15.04 -31.12 -0.55
CA HIS A 112 13.63 -31.37 -0.89
C HIS A 112 13.41 -31.64 -2.39
N ASP A 113 14.35 -32.39 -2.99
CA ASP A 113 14.39 -32.76 -4.41
C ASP A 113 14.37 -31.57 -5.40
N ALA A 114 14.79 -30.37 -4.95
CA ALA A 114 14.89 -29.19 -5.80
C ALA A 114 15.97 -29.39 -6.89
N ASP A 115 15.59 -28.97 -8.10
CA ASP A 115 16.52 -28.92 -9.25
C ASP A 115 17.16 -27.51 -9.37
N PRO A 116 18.42 -27.44 -9.89
CA PRO A 116 19.08 -26.17 -10.13
C PRO A 116 18.28 -25.28 -11.07
N GLY A 117 18.05 -24.00 -10.66
CA GLY A 117 17.24 -23.01 -11.37
C GLY A 117 15.87 -22.79 -10.75
N GLU A 118 15.33 -23.76 -10.02
CA GLU A 118 14.01 -23.64 -9.40
C GLU A 118 13.99 -22.64 -8.24
N MET A 119 12.86 -21.99 -8.08
CA MET A 119 12.55 -21.16 -6.92
C MET A 119 12.10 -22.03 -5.75
N VAL A 120 12.63 -21.75 -4.58
CA VAL A 120 12.37 -22.54 -3.37
C VAL A 120 12.14 -21.65 -2.15
N VAL A 121 11.45 -22.19 -1.15
CA VAL A 121 11.37 -21.63 0.20
C VAL A 121 12.37 -22.38 1.09
N VAL A 122 13.13 -21.64 1.88
CA VAL A 122 14.17 -22.18 2.77
C VAL A 122 13.93 -21.75 4.19
N ALA A 123 13.77 -22.67 5.11
CA ALA A 123 13.82 -22.39 6.53
C ALA A 123 15.28 -22.19 6.98
N ILE A 124 15.58 -21.10 7.68
CA ILE A 124 16.94 -20.81 8.16
C ILE A 124 17.19 -21.60 9.44
N THR A 125 18.06 -22.61 9.36
CA THR A 125 18.45 -23.43 10.50
C THR A 125 19.65 -22.87 11.27
N ARG A 126 20.47 -22.03 10.60
CA ARG A 126 21.57 -21.31 11.21
C ARG A 126 21.80 -19.97 10.52
N HIS A 127 21.74 -18.89 11.29
CA HIS A 127 22.03 -17.54 10.79
C HIS A 127 23.50 -17.34 10.47
N ALA A 128 23.77 -16.35 9.59
CA ALA A 128 25.13 -15.95 9.26
C ALA A 128 25.92 -15.53 10.50
N ALA A 129 27.17 -15.96 10.57
CA ALA A 129 28.15 -15.53 11.56
C ALA A 129 29.42 -15.04 10.86
N VAL A 130 30.34 -14.40 11.62
CA VAL A 130 31.59 -13.89 11.05
C VAL A 130 32.35 -15.01 10.33
N GLY A 131 32.45 -14.90 9.00
CA GLY A 131 33.13 -15.88 8.14
C GLY A 131 32.33 -17.17 7.88
N GLN A 132 31.05 -17.21 8.24
CA GLN A 132 30.19 -18.37 8.00
C GLN A 132 28.89 -17.93 7.31
N ALA A 133 28.62 -18.52 6.15
CA ALA A 133 27.34 -18.34 5.45
C ALA A 133 26.16 -18.90 6.28
N PRO A 134 24.96 -18.35 6.11
CA PRO A 134 23.75 -18.91 6.70
C PRO A 134 23.53 -20.32 6.16
N ARG A 135 22.84 -21.17 6.93
CA ARG A 135 22.41 -22.51 6.48
C ARG A 135 20.92 -22.63 6.61
N GLY A 136 20.33 -23.41 5.72
CA GLY A 136 18.90 -23.63 5.71
C GLY A 136 18.54 -25.00 5.15
N GLU A 137 17.27 -25.29 5.20
CA GLU A 137 16.63 -26.49 4.65
C GLU A 137 15.51 -26.02 3.70
N VAL A 138 15.46 -26.61 2.49
CA VAL A 138 14.37 -26.37 1.56
C VAL A 138 13.10 -26.98 2.14
N THR A 139 12.07 -26.16 2.31
CA THR A 139 10.77 -26.58 2.84
C THR A 139 9.69 -26.71 1.77
N GLU A 140 9.85 -25.96 0.66
CA GLU A 140 8.90 -25.96 -0.45
C GLU A 140 9.65 -25.68 -1.76
N VAL A 141 9.31 -26.42 -2.83
CA VAL A 141 9.75 -26.15 -4.20
C VAL A 141 8.62 -25.45 -4.92
N LEU A 142 8.87 -24.22 -5.40
CA LEU A 142 7.87 -23.37 -6.07
C LEU A 142 7.88 -23.60 -7.59
N GLY A 143 8.98 -24.15 -8.14
CA GLY A 143 9.15 -24.42 -9.56
C GLY A 143 9.95 -23.35 -10.31
N ASP A 144 9.83 -23.35 -11.63
CA ASP A 144 10.50 -22.40 -12.51
C ASP A 144 9.93 -20.99 -12.34
N ILE A 145 10.80 -19.97 -12.28
CA ILE A 145 10.38 -18.58 -12.12
C ILE A 145 9.49 -18.08 -13.27
N ASP A 146 9.66 -18.64 -14.46
CA ASP A 146 8.88 -18.28 -15.65
C ASP A 146 7.56 -19.08 -15.75
N ALA A 147 7.29 -20.01 -14.82
CA ALA A 147 6.02 -20.72 -14.78
C ALA A 147 4.90 -19.82 -14.22
N PRO A 148 3.67 -19.87 -14.80
CA PRO A 148 2.55 -19.04 -14.38
C PRO A 148 2.26 -19.12 -12.87
N GLY A 149 2.16 -17.96 -12.20
CA GLY A 149 1.83 -17.83 -10.78
C GLY A 149 2.96 -18.11 -9.79
N VAL A 150 4.15 -18.53 -10.24
CA VAL A 150 5.32 -18.74 -9.37
C VAL A 150 5.83 -17.39 -8.84
N ASP A 151 5.87 -16.36 -9.66
CA ASP A 151 6.22 -14.98 -9.28
C ASP A 151 5.30 -14.45 -8.18
N THR A 152 3.98 -14.62 -8.31
CA THR A 152 2.99 -14.29 -7.28
C THR A 152 3.24 -15.08 -6.00
N THR A 153 3.50 -16.38 -6.10
CA THR A 153 3.79 -17.23 -4.93
C THR A 153 5.08 -16.80 -4.22
N ILE A 154 6.12 -16.43 -4.96
CA ILE A 154 7.36 -15.86 -4.41
C ILE A 154 7.06 -14.61 -3.58
N VAL A 155 6.23 -13.71 -4.10
CA VAL A 155 5.84 -12.47 -3.37
C VAL A 155 5.06 -12.81 -2.11
N LEU A 156 4.11 -13.74 -2.17
CA LEU A 156 3.33 -14.20 -1.02
C LEU A 156 4.24 -14.75 0.09
N ARG A 157 5.13 -15.68 -0.25
CA ARG A 157 6.07 -16.27 0.72
C ARG A 157 7.05 -15.26 1.28
N LYS A 158 7.60 -14.38 0.44
CA LYS A 158 8.51 -13.30 0.85
C LYS A 158 7.90 -12.36 1.88
N HIS A 159 6.60 -12.09 1.76
CA HIS A 159 5.88 -11.18 2.65
C HIS A 159 5.11 -11.88 3.77
N GLY A 160 5.22 -13.20 3.87
CA GLY A 160 4.52 -14.00 4.88
C GLY A 160 2.99 -13.96 4.74
N ILE A 161 2.50 -13.79 3.50
CA ILE A 161 1.06 -13.73 3.21
C ILE A 161 0.56 -15.17 3.02
N ALA A 162 -0.23 -15.66 3.97
CA ALA A 162 -0.85 -16.98 3.87
C ALA A 162 -2.06 -16.92 2.93
N GLU A 163 -2.11 -17.75 1.88
CA GLU A 163 -3.27 -17.81 0.96
C GLU A 163 -4.48 -18.47 1.60
N PRO A 164 -4.41 -19.71 2.12
CA PRO A 164 -5.57 -20.30 2.75
C PRO A 164 -5.88 -19.61 4.08
N HIS A 165 -7.18 -19.35 4.31
CA HIS A 165 -7.63 -18.97 5.62
C HIS A 165 -7.55 -20.17 6.58
N PRO A 166 -7.41 -19.93 7.90
CA PRO A 166 -7.52 -20.99 8.90
C PRO A 166 -8.85 -21.76 8.74
N PRO A 167 -8.85 -23.09 8.93
CA PRO A 167 -10.08 -23.90 8.75
C PRO A 167 -11.27 -23.41 9.59
N GLU A 168 -11.02 -22.92 10.81
CA GLU A 168 -12.03 -22.35 11.68
C GLU A 168 -12.64 -21.03 11.14
N ALA A 169 -11.84 -20.22 10.42
CA ALA A 169 -12.34 -19.01 9.78
C ALA A 169 -13.17 -19.34 8.55
N LEU A 170 -12.77 -20.34 7.76
CA LEU A 170 -13.55 -20.84 6.62
C LEU A 170 -14.91 -21.39 7.10
N ALA A 171 -14.91 -22.27 8.10
CA ALA A 171 -16.13 -22.84 8.65
C ALA A 171 -17.05 -21.76 9.25
N ALA A 172 -16.48 -20.74 9.93
CA ALA A 172 -17.26 -19.63 10.45
C ALA A 172 -17.88 -18.78 9.34
N ALA A 173 -17.18 -18.56 8.23
CA ALA A 173 -17.70 -17.80 7.08
C ALA A 173 -18.81 -18.58 6.34
N GLU A 174 -18.64 -19.90 6.18
CA GLU A 174 -19.65 -20.78 5.55
C GLU A 174 -20.92 -20.90 6.38
N ALA A 175 -20.83 -20.72 7.70
CA ALA A 175 -21.97 -20.74 8.59
C ALA A 175 -22.77 -19.42 8.58
N LEU A 176 -22.27 -18.35 7.95
CA LEU A 176 -22.99 -17.08 7.86
C LEU A 176 -24.24 -17.20 6.98
N PRO A 177 -25.29 -16.42 7.29
CA PRO A 177 -26.47 -16.37 6.44
C PRO A 177 -26.11 -15.76 5.08
N THR A 178 -26.68 -16.27 4.00
CA THR A 178 -26.48 -15.73 2.64
C THR A 178 -27.42 -14.57 2.30
N VAL A 179 -28.46 -14.37 3.13
CA VAL A 179 -29.48 -13.33 2.99
C VAL A 179 -29.68 -12.61 4.32
N VAL A 180 -30.08 -11.36 4.24
CA VAL A 180 -30.44 -10.55 5.41
C VAL A 180 -31.76 -11.03 5.99
N GLY A 181 -31.79 -11.40 7.27
CA GLY A 181 -32.96 -11.83 7.99
C GLY A 181 -33.78 -10.67 8.57
N THR A 182 -35.04 -10.95 8.97
CA THR A 182 -35.89 -9.93 9.61
C THR A 182 -35.34 -9.40 10.94
N GLU A 183 -34.60 -10.22 11.68
CA GLU A 183 -33.96 -9.82 12.93
C GLU A 183 -32.81 -8.82 12.67
N ASP A 184 -32.08 -8.99 11.57
CA ASP A 184 -30.98 -8.10 11.18
C ASP A 184 -31.45 -6.69 10.80
N LEU A 185 -32.73 -6.53 10.46
CA LEU A 185 -33.34 -5.26 10.09
C LEU A 185 -33.79 -4.42 11.30
N LYS A 186 -33.84 -5.01 12.49
CA LYS A 186 -34.30 -4.30 13.70
C LYS A 186 -33.37 -3.13 14.05
N GLY A 187 -33.96 -1.94 14.16
CA GLY A 187 -33.24 -0.73 14.52
C GLY A 187 -32.43 -0.10 13.37
N ARG A 188 -32.51 -0.68 12.18
CA ARG A 188 -31.82 -0.14 11.00
C ARG A 188 -32.73 0.78 10.20
N THR A 189 -32.12 1.77 9.58
CA THR A 189 -32.79 2.67 8.62
C THR A 189 -32.97 1.95 7.29
N ASP A 190 -34.17 1.98 6.74
CA ASP A 190 -34.47 1.38 5.44
C ASP A 190 -34.18 2.37 4.30
N PHE A 191 -33.22 2.05 3.47
CA PHE A 191 -32.83 2.81 2.28
C PHE A 191 -33.13 2.07 0.97
N ARG A 192 -33.91 0.97 1.01
CA ARG A 192 -34.19 0.13 -0.16
C ARG A 192 -35.04 0.82 -1.23
N ASP A 193 -35.73 1.89 -0.88
CA ASP A 193 -36.51 2.72 -1.82
C ASP A 193 -35.68 3.81 -2.51
N ARG A 194 -34.40 3.96 -2.13
CA ARG A 194 -33.49 4.90 -2.79
C ARG A 194 -32.80 4.25 -3.97
N VAL A 195 -32.52 5.04 -5.01
CA VAL A 195 -31.66 4.58 -6.10
C VAL A 195 -30.23 4.52 -5.62
N VAL A 196 -29.67 3.33 -5.55
CA VAL A 196 -28.34 3.04 -5.05
C VAL A 196 -27.56 2.23 -6.08
N VAL A 197 -26.32 2.60 -6.36
CA VAL A 197 -25.45 1.87 -7.30
C VAL A 197 -24.09 1.61 -6.71
N THR A 198 -23.45 0.51 -7.09
CA THR A 198 -22.02 0.28 -6.90
C THR A 198 -21.28 0.59 -8.20
N ILE A 199 -20.05 1.13 -8.13
CA ILE A 199 -19.23 1.50 -9.30
C ILE A 199 -17.80 1.04 -9.06
N ASP A 200 -17.39 -0.05 -9.71
CA ASP A 200 -16.13 -0.76 -9.45
C ASP A 200 -15.40 -1.14 -10.73
N GLY A 201 -14.25 -1.79 -10.60
CA GLY A 201 -13.54 -2.40 -11.72
C GLY A 201 -14.31 -3.57 -12.33
N GLU A 202 -13.99 -3.92 -13.58
CA GLU A 202 -14.70 -4.97 -14.34
C GLU A 202 -14.69 -6.33 -13.64
N HIS A 203 -13.59 -6.66 -12.99
CA HIS A 203 -13.37 -7.98 -12.35
C HIS A 203 -13.67 -8.01 -10.86
N ALA A 204 -14.04 -6.87 -10.25
CA ALA A 204 -14.40 -6.79 -8.84
C ALA A 204 -15.64 -7.64 -8.55
N ARG A 205 -15.63 -8.32 -7.39
CA ARG A 205 -16.75 -9.11 -6.85
C ARG A 205 -17.08 -8.75 -5.40
N ASP A 206 -16.18 -8.04 -4.75
CA ASP A 206 -16.21 -7.51 -3.39
C ASP A 206 -16.62 -6.04 -3.44
N PHE A 207 -17.92 -5.78 -3.55
CA PHE A 207 -18.46 -4.41 -3.62
C PHE A 207 -18.62 -3.88 -2.20
N ASP A 208 -17.65 -3.10 -1.74
CA ASP A 208 -17.59 -2.61 -0.36
C ASP A 208 -18.36 -1.31 -0.16
N ASP A 209 -18.54 -0.50 -1.22
CA ASP A 209 -19.21 0.79 -1.18
C ASP A 209 -20.30 0.94 -2.25
N ALA A 210 -21.36 1.66 -1.89
CA ALA A 210 -22.44 2.03 -2.79
C ALA A 210 -22.83 3.49 -2.59
N ILE A 211 -23.33 4.12 -3.64
CA ILE A 211 -23.64 5.54 -3.67
C ILE A 211 -25.11 5.78 -3.99
N SER A 212 -25.72 6.67 -3.24
CA SER A 212 -26.99 7.31 -3.59
C SER A 212 -26.82 8.83 -3.66
N LEU A 213 -27.54 9.48 -4.57
CA LEU A 213 -27.45 10.93 -4.72
C LEU A 213 -28.75 11.49 -5.25
N GLU A 214 -29.19 12.56 -4.60
CA GLU A 214 -30.36 13.34 -5.04
C GLU A 214 -30.10 14.84 -4.90
N ARG A 215 -30.84 15.64 -5.65
CA ARG A 215 -30.82 17.09 -5.52
C ARG A 215 -31.97 17.52 -4.60
N LEU A 216 -31.62 18.28 -3.57
CA LEU A 216 -32.60 18.87 -2.66
C LEU A 216 -33.29 20.09 -3.25
N PRO A 217 -34.50 20.45 -2.76
CA PRO A 217 -35.24 21.65 -3.22
C PRO A 217 -34.46 22.97 -3.07
N ASN A 218 -33.52 23.05 -2.11
CA ASN A 218 -32.66 24.20 -1.91
C ASN A 218 -31.46 24.26 -2.88
N GLY A 219 -31.37 23.29 -3.82
CA GLY A 219 -30.31 23.19 -4.80
C GLY A 219 -29.04 22.48 -4.27
N HIS A 220 -29.00 22.08 -3.00
CA HIS A 220 -27.91 21.27 -2.46
C HIS A 220 -27.99 19.82 -2.94
N TYR A 221 -26.92 19.08 -2.71
CA TYR A 221 -26.85 17.65 -2.98
C TYR A 221 -27.06 16.86 -1.69
N TRP A 222 -27.82 15.78 -1.74
CA TRP A 222 -27.93 14.82 -0.66
C TRP A 222 -27.19 13.54 -1.08
N LEU A 223 -25.93 13.44 -0.68
CA LEU A 223 -25.03 12.34 -1.00
C LEU A 223 -25.10 11.29 0.09
N GLY A 224 -25.42 10.06 -0.27
CA GLY A 224 -25.29 8.88 0.59
C GLY A 224 -24.09 8.03 0.16
N VAL A 225 -23.20 7.75 1.10
CA VAL A 225 -22.13 6.77 0.97
C VAL A 225 -22.44 5.62 1.91
N HIS A 226 -22.64 4.43 1.35
CA HIS A 226 -23.09 3.24 2.06
C HIS A 226 -21.97 2.20 2.03
N ILE A 227 -21.43 1.84 3.18
CA ILE A 227 -20.33 0.87 3.31
C ILE A 227 -20.88 -0.44 3.87
N ALA A 228 -20.45 -1.57 3.32
CA ALA A 228 -20.82 -2.89 3.82
C ALA A 228 -20.58 -3.03 5.32
N ASP A 229 -21.60 -3.43 6.08
CA ASP A 229 -21.51 -3.57 7.55
C ASP A 229 -20.84 -4.90 7.93
N VAL A 230 -19.51 -4.95 7.71
CA VAL A 230 -18.69 -6.12 8.02
C VAL A 230 -18.72 -6.46 9.52
N ALA A 231 -18.78 -5.45 10.39
CA ALA A 231 -18.79 -5.63 11.84
C ALA A 231 -20.04 -6.35 12.36
N HIS A 232 -21.14 -6.32 11.60
CA HIS A 232 -22.34 -7.13 11.92
C HIS A 232 -22.02 -8.63 11.91
N TYR A 233 -21.24 -9.08 10.94
CA TYR A 233 -20.91 -10.49 10.72
C TYR A 233 -19.63 -10.93 11.44
N VAL A 234 -18.63 -10.03 11.54
CA VAL A 234 -17.34 -10.29 12.18
C VAL A 234 -17.37 -9.80 13.62
N ARG A 235 -17.68 -10.69 14.55
CA ARG A 235 -17.75 -10.37 15.98
C ARG A 235 -16.35 -10.41 16.60
N GLU A 236 -16.09 -9.48 17.53
CA GLU A 236 -14.84 -9.42 18.30
C GLU A 236 -14.51 -10.77 18.93
N GLY A 237 -13.26 -11.24 18.82
CA GLY A 237 -12.79 -12.52 19.32
C GLY A 237 -13.25 -13.75 18.55
N SER A 238 -14.03 -13.59 17.46
CA SER A 238 -14.40 -14.71 16.57
C SER A 238 -13.22 -15.24 15.76
N ALA A 239 -13.37 -16.40 15.12
CA ALA A 239 -12.36 -16.93 14.20
C ALA A 239 -12.15 -16.00 12.99
N LEU A 240 -13.20 -15.34 12.50
CA LEU A 240 -13.12 -14.35 11.42
C LEU A 240 -12.34 -13.11 11.86
N ASP A 241 -12.60 -12.60 13.07
CA ASP A 241 -11.91 -11.45 13.62
C ASP A 241 -10.40 -11.71 13.78
N ARG A 242 -10.03 -12.85 14.37
CA ARG A 242 -8.61 -13.23 14.50
C ARG A 242 -7.91 -13.35 13.15
N SER A 243 -8.55 -14.02 12.18
CA SER A 243 -8.00 -14.16 10.82
C SER A 243 -7.85 -12.80 10.11
N GLY A 244 -8.87 -11.93 10.22
CA GLY A 244 -8.83 -10.57 9.68
C GLY A 244 -7.75 -9.70 10.33
N TYR A 245 -7.57 -9.80 11.65
CA TYR A 245 -6.54 -9.07 12.40
C TYR A 245 -5.13 -9.47 11.97
N GLU A 246 -4.87 -10.78 11.81
CA GLU A 246 -3.57 -11.29 11.38
C GLU A 246 -3.23 -10.88 9.95
N ARG A 247 -4.21 -10.85 9.05
CA ARG A 247 -4.02 -10.44 7.65
C ARG A 247 -3.92 -8.91 7.48
N GLY A 248 -4.73 -8.17 8.19
CA GLY A 248 -4.77 -6.71 8.22
C GLY A 248 -5.32 -6.03 6.96
N THR A 249 -5.28 -6.70 5.81
CA THR A 249 -5.77 -6.18 4.51
C THR A 249 -5.95 -7.30 3.49
N SER A 250 -6.72 -7.04 2.45
CA SER A 250 -6.69 -7.84 1.22
C SER A 250 -5.49 -7.45 0.37
N VAL A 251 -4.93 -8.41 -0.39
CA VAL A 251 -3.81 -8.18 -1.31
C VAL A 251 -4.22 -8.62 -2.70
N TYR A 252 -4.08 -7.71 -3.66
CA TYR A 252 -4.52 -7.92 -5.04
C TYR A 252 -3.31 -8.16 -5.95
N PHE A 253 -3.34 -9.26 -6.69
CA PHE A 253 -2.36 -9.62 -7.72
C PHE A 253 -3.02 -9.53 -9.10
N PRO A 254 -2.26 -9.54 -10.19
CA PRO A 254 -2.82 -9.53 -11.54
C PRO A 254 -3.72 -10.74 -11.86
N ASP A 255 -3.41 -11.89 -11.25
CA ASP A 255 -4.08 -13.17 -11.47
C ASP A 255 -5.15 -13.50 -10.43
N ARG A 256 -5.05 -12.97 -9.21
CA ARG A 256 -5.96 -13.29 -8.09
C ARG A 256 -5.96 -12.26 -6.97
N ALA A 257 -6.92 -12.37 -6.09
CA ALA A 257 -6.96 -11.62 -4.82
C ALA A 257 -6.80 -12.58 -3.63
N VAL A 258 -5.97 -12.19 -2.66
CA VAL A 258 -5.89 -12.83 -1.34
C VAL A 258 -6.67 -11.96 -0.38
N HIS A 259 -7.93 -12.31 -0.16
CA HIS A 259 -8.84 -11.50 0.65
C HIS A 259 -8.48 -11.50 2.13
N MET A 260 -8.75 -10.39 2.82
CA MET A 260 -8.62 -10.27 4.28
C MET A 260 -9.58 -11.23 5.00
N PHE A 261 -10.78 -11.44 4.45
CA PHE A 261 -11.78 -12.37 4.94
C PHE A 261 -12.07 -13.47 3.91
N PRO A 262 -12.60 -14.64 4.31
CA PRO A 262 -13.01 -15.68 3.37
C PRO A 262 -14.03 -15.18 2.32
N GLU A 263 -14.00 -15.76 1.12
CA GLU A 263 -14.88 -15.36 0.00
C GLU A 263 -16.36 -15.37 0.36
N ALA A 264 -16.82 -16.32 1.16
CA ALA A 264 -18.22 -16.40 1.61
C ALA A 264 -18.66 -15.12 2.32
N LEU A 265 -17.75 -14.40 2.98
CA LEU A 265 -18.00 -13.09 3.55
C LEU A 265 -17.73 -11.98 2.53
N ALA A 266 -16.49 -11.88 2.04
CA ALA A 266 -16.00 -10.73 1.26
C ALA A 266 -16.77 -10.56 -0.07
N THR A 267 -16.91 -11.63 -0.84
CA THR A 267 -17.69 -11.62 -2.08
C THR A 267 -19.13 -12.16 -1.92
N GLY A 268 -19.48 -12.58 -0.70
CA GLY A 268 -20.76 -13.15 -0.34
C GLY A 268 -21.74 -12.16 0.27
N VAL A 269 -22.00 -12.30 1.59
CA VAL A 269 -23.04 -11.55 2.31
C VAL A 269 -22.71 -10.07 2.50
N CYS A 270 -21.42 -9.68 2.57
CA CYS A 270 -21.01 -8.29 2.68
C CYS A 270 -21.00 -7.57 1.33
N SER A 271 -20.73 -8.26 0.22
CA SER A 271 -20.71 -7.62 -1.09
C SER A 271 -22.06 -7.01 -1.46
N LEU A 272 -22.08 -5.70 -1.76
CA LEU A 272 -23.29 -4.91 -2.06
C LEU A 272 -23.84 -5.20 -3.46
N LYS A 273 -24.09 -6.49 -3.73
CA LYS A 273 -24.60 -6.99 -5.02
C LYS A 273 -25.97 -6.39 -5.35
N PRO A 274 -26.26 -6.18 -6.65
CA PRO A 274 -27.54 -5.63 -7.08
C PRO A 274 -28.71 -6.56 -6.76
N HIS A 275 -29.88 -5.97 -6.50
CA HIS A 275 -31.18 -6.59 -6.32
C HIS A 275 -31.30 -7.51 -5.10
N VAL A 276 -30.36 -7.43 -4.14
CA VAL A 276 -30.44 -8.16 -2.87
C VAL A 276 -30.25 -7.21 -1.70
N ASP A 277 -30.91 -7.51 -0.57
CA ASP A 277 -30.75 -6.72 0.64
C ASP A 277 -29.36 -6.89 1.22
N ARG A 278 -28.72 -5.78 1.60
CA ARG A 278 -27.40 -5.75 2.24
C ARG A 278 -27.39 -4.78 3.40
N LEU A 279 -26.74 -5.19 4.49
CA LEU A 279 -26.54 -4.35 5.65
C LEU A 279 -25.38 -3.38 5.40
N VAL A 280 -25.60 -2.13 5.78
CA VAL A 280 -24.64 -1.05 5.55
C VAL A 280 -24.51 -0.14 6.76
N GLN A 281 -23.33 0.50 6.88
CA GLN A 281 -23.15 1.73 7.63
C GLN A 281 -23.13 2.88 6.64
N SER A 282 -24.02 3.85 6.83
CA SER A 282 -24.29 4.91 5.87
C SER A 282 -23.92 6.28 6.43
N CYS A 283 -23.19 7.05 5.64
CA CYS A 283 -22.95 8.47 5.87
C CYS A 283 -23.75 9.27 4.83
N LEU A 284 -24.80 9.96 5.27
CA LEU A 284 -25.62 10.83 4.44
C LEU A 284 -25.17 12.27 4.66
N MET A 285 -24.88 13.02 3.59
CA MET A 285 -24.30 14.36 3.66
C MET A 285 -25.07 15.34 2.78
N GLU A 286 -25.52 16.45 3.37
CA GLU A 286 -25.98 17.59 2.60
C GLU A 286 -24.79 18.45 2.18
N VAL A 287 -24.53 18.51 0.86
CA VAL A 287 -23.39 19.22 0.28
C VAL A 287 -23.89 20.46 -0.45
N ALA A 288 -23.40 21.63 -0.06
CA ALA A 288 -23.70 22.90 -0.70
C ALA A 288 -22.98 23.05 -2.05
N ALA A 289 -23.39 24.04 -2.84
CA ALA A 289 -22.80 24.34 -4.15
C ALA A 289 -21.31 24.73 -4.12
N ASP A 290 -20.77 25.09 -2.97
CA ASP A 290 -19.34 25.36 -2.76
C ASP A 290 -18.52 24.12 -2.34
N GLY A 291 -19.18 22.97 -2.15
CA GLY A 291 -18.58 21.70 -1.75
C GLY A 291 -18.44 21.50 -0.24
N ARG A 292 -19.03 22.38 0.60
CA ARG A 292 -19.06 22.20 2.06
C ARG A 292 -20.18 21.25 2.47
N VAL A 293 -19.91 20.37 3.41
CA VAL A 293 -20.93 19.59 4.12
C VAL A 293 -21.64 20.53 5.08
N VAL A 294 -22.95 20.71 4.91
CA VAL A 294 -23.81 21.58 5.73
C VAL A 294 -24.33 20.83 6.95
N ARG A 295 -24.77 19.59 6.72
CA ARG A 295 -25.18 18.64 7.76
C ARG A 295 -24.94 17.22 7.29
N TYR A 296 -24.89 16.30 8.21
CA TYR A 296 -24.73 14.88 7.93
C TYR A 296 -25.48 14.03 8.94
N GLU A 297 -25.73 12.81 8.56
CA GLU A 297 -26.38 11.78 9.38
C GLU A 297 -25.63 10.45 9.23
N MET A 298 -25.50 9.71 10.34
CA MET A 298 -24.89 8.37 10.36
C MET A 298 -25.95 7.34 10.70
N HIS A 299 -26.01 6.27 9.93
CA HIS A 299 -27.04 5.24 10.13
C HIS A 299 -26.45 3.83 9.96
N ASP A 300 -26.83 2.94 10.84
CA ASP A 300 -26.88 1.52 10.48
C ASP A 300 -28.11 1.31 9.59
N GLY A 301 -27.92 0.81 8.38
CA GLY A 301 -28.96 0.76 7.37
C GLY A 301 -29.07 -0.58 6.66
N VAL A 302 -30.07 -0.65 5.80
CA VAL A 302 -30.22 -1.68 4.78
C VAL A 302 -30.45 -1.01 3.43
N ILE A 303 -29.74 -1.49 2.42
CA ILE A 303 -29.90 -1.07 1.03
C ILE A 303 -30.27 -2.26 0.14
N ARG A 304 -30.78 -1.93 -1.05
CA ARG A 304 -30.87 -2.85 -2.19
C ARG A 304 -30.33 -2.11 -3.40
N SER A 305 -29.10 -2.43 -3.80
CA SER A 305 -28.47 -1.77 -4.96
C SER A 305 -29.27 -2.06 -6.24
N ASP A 306 -29.51 -1.02 -7.05
CA ASP A 306 -30.22 -1.12 -8.33
C ASP A 306 -29.35 -1.67 -9.45
N ALA A 307 -28.05 -1.36 -9.41
CA ALA A 307 -27.13 -1.80 -10.44
C ALA A 307 -25.69 -1.89 -9.93
N ARG A 308 -24.97 -2.90 -10.41
CA ARG A 308 -23.52 -2.96 -10.38
C ARG A 308 -23.01 -2.32 -11.67
N MET A 309 -22.32 -1.20 -11.54
CA MET A 309 -21.71 -0.49 -12.65
C MET A 309 -20.19 -0.68 -12.68
N THR A 310 -19.59 -0.42 -13.85
CA THR A 310 -18.14 -0.37 -13.99
C THR A 310 -17.66 1.05 -14.20
N TYR A 311 -16.41 1.34 -13.82
CA TYR A 311 -15.81 2.64 -14.11
C TYR A 311 -15.84 2.98 -15.60
N THR A 312 -15.60 1.99 -16.47
CA THR A 312 -15.65 2.16 -17.92
C THR A 312 -17.06 2.51 -18.40
N ALA A 313 -18.09 1.79 -17.92
CA ALA A 313 -19.48 2.05 -18.31
C ALA A 313 -19.95 3.44 -17.88
N VAL A 314 -19.69 3.83 -16.61
CA VAL A 314 -20.06 5.15 -16.11
C VAL A 314 -19.31 6.26 -16.86
N ASN A 315 -18.00 6.08 -17.11
CA ASN A 315 -17.22 7.02 -17.92
C ASN A 315 -17.78 7.18 -19.33
N ALA A 316 -18.24 6.09 -19.97
CA ALA A 316 -18.89 6.13 -21.28
C ALA A 316 -20.19 6.96 -21.22
N VAL A 317 -20.96 6.87 -20.16
CA VAL A 317 -22.21 7.64 -19.99
C VAL A 317 -21.94 9.14 -19.78
N VAL A 318 -20.99 9.51 -18.88
CA VAL A 318 -20.85 10.90 -18.43
C VAL A 318 -19.77 11.69 -19.19
N ALA A 319 -18.64 11.08 -19.55
CA ALA A 319 -17.50 11.76 -20.15
C ALA A 319 -17.55 11.70 -21.69
N THR A 320 -17.59 10.49 -22.26
CA THR A 320 -17.65 10.34 -23.73
C THR A 320 -19.06 10.47 -24.29
N ARG A 321 -20.08 10.42 -23.43
CA ARG A 321 -21.51 10.51 -23.78
C ARG A 321 -21.91 9.54 -24.89
N ASP A 322 -21.38 8.31 -24.81
CA ASP A 322 -21.63 7.27 -25.79
C ASP A 322 -23.15 6.97 -25.90
N PRO A 323 -23.76 7.07 -27.08
CA PRO A 323 -25.20 6.88 -27.25
C PRO A 323 -25.66 5.47 -26.88
N GLY A 324 -24.84 4.43 -27.11
CA GLY A 324 -25.16 3.04 -26.78
C GLY A 324 -25.18 2.84 -25.27
N ALA A 325 -24.16 3.28 -24.56
CA ALA A 325 -24.11 3.20 -23.10
C ALA A 325 -25.24 4.01 -22.44
N ARG A 326 -25.55 5.20 -22.94
CA ARG A 326 -26.65 6.03 -22.45
C ARG A 326 -28.02 5.39 -22.70
N ALA A 327 -28.22 4.72 -23.82
CA ALA A 327 -29.45 3.96 -24.08
C ALA A 327 -29.57 2.73 -23.15
N GLN A 328 -28.48 2.01 -22.96
CA GLN A 328 -28.43 0.83 -22.10
C GLN A 328 -28.76 1.15 -20.64
N TYR A 329 -28.23 2.27 -20.12
CA TYR A 329 -28.39 2.68 -18.72
C TYR A 329 -29.34 3.88 -18.57
N ALA A 330 -30.27 4.07 -19.50
CA ALA A 330 -31.16 5.23 -19.56
C ALA A 330 -31.81 5.64 -18.22
N PRO A 331 -32.32 4.72 -17.37
CA PRO A 331 -32.89 5.07 -16.06
C PRO A 331 -31.87 5.69 -15.08
N LEU A 332 -30.58 5.35 -15.20
CA LEU A 332 -29.51 5.78 -14.31
C LEU A 332 -28.72 6.99 -14.83
N VAL A 333 -28.92 7.37 -16.09
CA VAL A 333 -28.21 8.53 -16.69
C VAL A 333 -28.37 9.81 -15.87
N PRO A 334 -29.59 10.19 -15.40
CA PRO A 334 -29.73 11.40 -14.57
C PRO A 334 -28.93 11.34 -13.27
N LEU A 335 -28.84 10.17 -12.64
CA LEU A 335 -28.03 9.96 -11.43
C LEU A 335 -26.54 10.16 -11.73
N PHE A 336 -26.02 9.56 -12.79
CA PHE A 336 -24.60 9.68 -13.17
C PHE A 336 -24.22 11.10 -13.58
N GLU A 337 -25.11 11.83 -14.26
CA GLU A 337 -24.91 13.24 -14.58
C GLU A 337 -24.85 14.10 -13.31
N LEU A 338 -25.71 13.85 -12.34
CA LEU A 338 -25.70 14.53 -11.05
C LEU A 338 -24.43 14.19 -10.24
N MET A 339 -24.00 12.93 -10.25
CA MET A 339 -22.73 12.51 -9.63
C MET A 339 -21.54 13.22 -10.29
N HIS A 340 -21.52 13.34 -11.62
CA HIS A 340 -20.46 14.04 -12.33
C HIS A 340 -20.44 15.54 -12.00
N GLU A 341 -21.60 16.17 -11.88
CA GLU A 341 -21.72 17.57 -11.45
C GLU A 341 -21.15 17.76 -10.04
N LEU A 342 -21.59 16.94 -9.08
CA LEU A 342 -21.09 16.99 -7.70
C LEU A 342 -19.58 16.74 -7.61
N HIS A 343 -19.07 15.78 -8.40
CA HIS A 343 -17.61 15.56 -8.50
C HIS A 343 -16.88 16.85 -8.88
N GLY A 344 -17.37 17.61 -9.87
CA GLY A 344 -16.77 18.88 -10.26
C GLY A 344 -16.73 19.90 -9.10
N VAL A 345 -17.80 19.98 -8.33
CA VAL A 345 -17.90 20.85 -7.13
C VAL A 345 -16.87 20.44 -6.07
N LEU A 346 -16.80 19.15 -5.74
CA LEU A 346 -15.89 18.61 -4.71
C LEU A 346 -14.42 18.73 -5.12
N ALA A 347 -14.10 18.39 -6.35
CA ALA A 347 -12.75 18.50 -6.90
C ALA A 347 -12.26 19.96 -6.89
N ALA A 348 -13.13 20.92 -7.28
CA ALA A 348 -12.82 22.35 -7.20
C ALA A 348 -12.61 22.81 -5.75
N ALA A 349 -13.42 22.34 -4.81
CA ALA A 349 -13.27 22.67 -3.38
C ALA A 349 -11.96 22.09 -2.82
N ARG A 350 -11.63 20.85 -3.14
CA ARG A 350 -10.37 20.19 -2.76
C ARG A 350 -9.16 20.91 -3.35
N TYR A 351 -9.24 21.28 -4.61
CA TYR A 351 -8.18 22.06 -5.26
C TYR A 351 -7.94 23.42 -4.59
N ARG A 352 -8.99 24.16 -4.21
CA ARG A 352 -8.85 25.43 -3.46
C ARG A 352 -8.17 25.26 -2.11
N ARG A 353 -8.33 24.09 -1.46
CA ARG A 353 -7.63 23.76 -0.20
C ARG A 353 -6.15 23.40 -0.40
N GLY A 354 -5.68 23.29 -1.65
CA GLY A 354 -4.29 23.06 -1.98
C GLY A 354 -3.94 21.60 -2.23
N SER A 355 -4.91 20.74 -2.52
CA SER A 355 -4.62 19.34 -2.84
C SER A 355 -3.70 19.20 -4.05
N VAL A 356 -2.79 18.23 -3.99
CA VAL A 356 -1.90 17.88 -5.12
C VAL A 356 -2.46 16.64 -5.78
N ASP A 357 -2.81 16.73 -7.05
CA ASP A 357 -3.18 15.57 -7.86
C ASP A 357 -1.97 15.18 -8.71
N PHE A 358 -1.46 13.96 -8.47
CA PHE A 358 -0.36 13.39 -9.24
C PHE A 358 -0.94 12.55 -10.38
N ASP A 359 -0.82 13.04 -11.59
CA ASP A 359 -1.18 12.27 -12.80
C ASP A 359 -0.01 11.33 -13.16
N LEU A 360 0.22 10.33 -12.32
CA LEU A 360 1.25 9.32 -12.54
C LEU A 360 0.57 8.05 -13.05
N PRO A 361 0.99 7.54 -14.22
CA PRO A 361 0.43 6.31 -14.77
C PRO A 361 0.72 5.13 -13.83
N LYS A 362 -0.30 4.33 -13.54
CA LYS A 362 -0.14 3.04 -12.87
C LYS A 362 -0.03 1.96 -13.94
N PRO A 363 0.94 1.04 -13.84
CA PRO A 363 0.97 -0.10 -14.74
C PRO A 363 -0.18 -1.05 -14.42
N GLU A 364 -0.82 -1.56 -15.44
CA GLU A 364 -1.77 -2.67 -15.38
C GLU A 364 -1.22 -3.82 -16.21
N ILE A 365 -1.11 -4.97 -15.58
CA ILE A 365 -0.57 -6.19 -16.20
C ILE A 365 -1.73 -6.98 -16.78
N ILE A 366 -1.71 -7.22 -18.07
CA ILE A 366 -2.72 -7.98 -18.78
C ILE A 366 -2.20 -9.42 -18.95
N LEU A 367 -2.98 -10.37 -18.47
CA LEU A 367 -2.69 -11.79 -18.55
C LEU A 367 -3.59 -12.45 -19.60
N ASP A 368 -3.10 -13.54 -20.20
CA ASP A 368 -3.93 -14.44 -21.00
C ASP A 368 -4.68 -15.46 -20.10
N THR A 369 -5.39 -16.38 -20.73
CA THR A 369 -6.15 -17.43 -20.04
C THR A 369 -5.28 -18.46 -19.33
N GLU A 370 -3.99 -18.50 -19.65
CA GLU A 370 -2.99 -19.39 -19.05
C GLU A 370 -2.22 -18.69 -17.91
N GLY A 371 -2.48 -17.38 -17.68
CA GLY A 371 -1.84 -16.56 -16.65
C GLY A 371 -0.48 -15.98 -17.09
N LEU A 372 -0.15 -16.02 -18.38
CA LEU A 372 1.06 -15.41 -18.92
C LEU A 372 0.82 -13.92 -19.23
N VAL A 373 1.84 -13.11 -19.00
CA VAL A 373 1.80 -11.67 -19.30
C VAL A 373 1.82 -11.46 -20.80
N ILE A 374 0.74 -10.87 -21.34
CA ILE A 374 0.62 -10.51 -22.77
C ILE A 374 0.90 -9.04 -23.03
N ASP A 375 0.62 -8.15 -22.05
CA ASP A 375 0.90 -6.72 -22.17
C ASP A 375 1.03 -6.05 -20.79
N ILE A 376 1.67 -4.88 -20.77
CA ILE A 376 1.71 -3.97 -19.63
C ILE A 376 1.29 -2.61 -20.12
N ILE A 377 0.06 -2.21 -19.78
CA ILE A 377 -0.52 -0.95 -20.21
C ILE A 377 -0.52 0.09 -19.10
N ALA A 378 -0.74 1.35 -19.43
CA ALA A 378 -1.03 2.37 -18.43
C ALA A 378 -2.51 2.28 -18.06
N SER A 379 -2.81 2.01 -16.80
CA SER A 379 -4.18 2.05 -16.27
C SER A 379 -4.75 3.46 -16.40
N GLU A 380 -5.93 3.58 -16.97
CA GLU A 380 -6.65 4.86 -17.10
C GLU A 380 -7.41 5.16 -15.81
N ARG A 381 -7.00 6.21 -15.09
CA ARG A 381 -7.80 6.82 -14.03
C ARG A 381 -8.81 7.79 -14.66
N ASN A 382 -9.92 7.24 -15.16
CA ASN A 382 -10.97 8.02 -15.82
C ASN A 382 -11.84 8.84 -14.84
N VAL A 383 -12.83 9.58 -15.36
CA VAL A 383 -13.70 10.46 -14.56
C VAL A 383 -14.49 9.68 -13.50
N ALA A 384 -14.95 8.47 -13.81
CA ALA A 384 -15.72 7.67 -12.85
C ALA A 384 -14.87 7.26 -11.62
N HIS A 385 -13.60 6.90 -11.81
CA HIS A 385 -12.68 6.66 -10.70
C HIS A 385 -12.53 7.90 -9.79
N LYS A 386 -12.31 9.06 -10.40
CA LYS A 386 -12.15 10.32 -9.67
C LYS A 386 -13.43 10.72 -8.92
N MET A 387 -14.57 10.41 -9.48
CA MET A 387 -15.89 10.69 -8.91
C MET A 387 -16.11 9.90 -7.62
N ILE A 388 -15.90 8.59 -7.66
CA ILE A 388 -16.03 7.73 -6.46
C ILE A 388 -14.98 8.09 -5.41
N GLU A 389 -13.74 8.37 -5.82
CA GLU A 389 -12.68 8.83 -4.92
C GLU A 389 -13.08 10.10 -4.15
N GLU A 390 -13.66 11.12 -4.81
CA GLU A 390 -14.10 12.34 -4.12
C GLU A 390 -15.23 12.07 -3.11
N PHE A 391 -16.17 11.18 -3.43
CA PHE A 391 -17.27 10.83 -2.52
C PHE A 391 -16.76 10.07 -1.30
N MET A 392 -15.84 9.12 -1.50
CA MET A 392 -15.21 8.38 -0.42
C MET A 392 -14.34 9.29 0.47
N LEU A 393 -13.56 10.20 -0.12
CA LEU A 393 -12.77 11.18 0.63
C LEU A 393 -13.66 12.07 1.49
N LEU A 394 -14.81 12.53 0.95
CA LEU A 394 -15.73 13.36 1.70
C LEU A 394 -16.36 12.59 2.86
N ALA A 395 -16.84 11.38 2.63
CA ALA A 395 -17.40 10.53 3.67
C ALA A 395 -16.37 10.22 4.76
N ASN A 396 -15.16 9.80 4.39
CA ASN A 396 -14.09 9.50 5.34
C ASN A 396 -13.73 10.72 6.20
N GLN A 397 -13.64 11.92 5.62
CA GLN A 397 -13.38 13.15 6.36
C GLN A 397 -14.54 13.48 7.32
N THR A 398 -15.79 13.32 6.87
CA THR A 398 -16.99 13.61 7.67
C THR A 398 -17.08 12.65 8.87
N VAL A 399 -16.86 11.36 8.66
CA VAL A 399 -16.86 10.35 9.73
C VAL A 399 -15.71 10.60 10.72
N ALA A 400 -14.50 10.86 10.22
CA ALA A 400 -13.35 11.16 11.09
C ALA A 400 -13.60 12.39 11.98
N GLN A 401 -14.14 13.48 11.41
CA GLN A 401 -14.51 14.68 12.17
C GLN A 401 -15.63 14.40 13.19
N HIS A 402 -16.62 13.58 12.82
CA HIS A 402 -17.70 13.19 13.74
C HIS A 402 -17.14 12.46 14.97
N LEU A 403 -16.29 11.46 14.76
CA LEU A 403 -15.68 10.68 15.85
C LEU A 403 -14.76 11.53 16.72
N GLU A 404 -13.97 12.43 16.11
CA GLU A 404 -13.13 13.40 16.84
C GLU A 404 -13.97 14.34 17.73
N GLN A 405 -15.04 14.92 17.17
CA GLN A 405 -15.93 15.82 17.92
C GLN A 405 -16.69 15.10 19.04
N ALA A 406 -17.02 13.82 18.84
CA ALA A 406 -17.64 12.96 19.85
C ALA A 406 -16.64 12.47 20.92
N GLY A 407 -15.33 12.72 20.74
CA GLY A 407 -14.29 12.23 21.64
C GLY A 407 -14.15 10.71 21.64
N MET A 408 -14.57 10.05 20.59
CA MET A 408 -14.51 8.58 20.45
C MET A 408 -13.11 8.15 20.06
N PRO A 409 -12.47 7.23 20.81
CA PRO A 409 -11.19 6.65 20.39
C PRO A 409 -11.35 5.89 19.08
N THR A 410 -10.52 6.23 18.10
CA THR A 410 -10.51 5.55 16.80
C THR A 410 -9.13 5.61 16.16
N LEU A 411 -8.89 4.78 15.17
CA LEU A 411 -7.67 4.80 14.38
C LEU A 411 -7.85 5.77 13.19
N TYR A 412 -7.14 6.89 13.23
CA TYR A 412 -7.13 7.84 12.11
C TYR A 412 -6.05 7.45 11.10
N ARG A 413 -6.37 7.57 9.81
CA ARG A 413 -5.38 7.46 8.75
C ARG A 413 -4.90 8.87 8.39
N ILE A 414 -3.66 9.14 8.73
CA ILE A 414 -3.10 10.49 8.61
C ILE A 414 -1.90 10.54 7.65
N HIS A 415 -1.62 11.74 7.15
CA HIS A 415 -0.39 12.09 6.46
C HIS A 415 0.32 13.19 7.25
N GLU A 416 1.53 12.91 7.70
CA GLU A 416 2.36 13.89 8.37
C GLU A 416 2.97 14.87 7.37
N THR A 417 3.40 16.03 7.87
CA THR A 417 4.17 16.97 7.09
C THR A 417 5.51 16.35 6.67
N PRO A 418 6.03 16.65 5.48
CA PRO A 418 7.34 16.19 5.05
C PRO A 418 8.46 16.60 6.00
N GLU A 419 9.45 15.76 6.18
CA GLU A 419 10.66 16.08 6.94
C GLU A 419 11.43 17.25 6.29
N ALA A 420 11.86 18.24 7.09
CA ALA A 420 12.56 19.42 6.59
C ALA A 420 13.78 19.06 5.72
N VAL A 421 14.57 18.06 6.13
CA VAL A 421 15.74 17.59 5.37
C VAL A 421 15.37 17.07 3.99
N LYS A 422 14.26 16.32 3.88
CA LYS A 422 13.77 15.83 2.57
C LYS A 422 13.27 16.96 1.69
N VAL A 423 12.66 17.99 2.29
CA VAL A 423 12.21 19.19 1.56
C VAL A 423 13.42 19.97 1.03
N GLU A 424 14.49 20.14 1.84
CA GLU A 424 15.74 20.79 1.43
C GLU A 424 16.45 20.01 0.30
N GLU A 425 16.52 18.68 0.41
CA GLU A 425 17.09 17.81 -0.65
C GLU A 425 16.29 17.93 -1.95
N PHE A 426 14.96 17.97 -1.85
CA PHE A 426 14.07 18.16 -3.00
C PHE A 426 14.27 19.54 -3.63
N GLU A 427 14.26 20.61 -2.83
CA GLU A 427 14.50 21.99 -3.31
C GLU A 427 15.85 22.12 -4.01
N ALA A 428 16.93 21.57 -3.42
CA ALA A 428 18.26 21.56 -4.02
C ALA A 428 18.31 20.81 -5.36
N PHE A 429 17.46 19.78 -5.53
CA PHE A 429 17.36 19.06 -6.80
C PHE A 429 16.61 19.87 -7.86
N ILE A 430 15.40 20.38 -7.55
CA ILE A 430 14.56 21.09 -8.51
C ILE A 430 15.18 22.43 -8.93
N SER A 431 15.94 23.08 -8.04
CA SER A 431 16.66 24.33 -8.35
C SER A 431 17.63 24.15 -9.52
N ARG A 432 18.29 22.99 -9.64
CA ARG A 432 19.16 22.66 -10.78
C ARG A 432 18.42 22.53 -12.11
N LEU A 433 17.11 22.32 -12.03
CA LEU A 433 16.20 22.22 -13.18
C LEU A 433 15.45 23.54 -13.44
N GLY A 434 15.78 24.62 -12.71
CA GLY A 434 15.19 25.94 -12.86
C GLY A 434 13.84 26.12 -12.13
N PHE A 435 13.51 25.26 -11.18
CA PHE A 435 12.27 25.35 -10.38
C PHE A 435 12.58 25.61 -8.92
N THR A 436 11.62 26.21 -8.20
CA THR A 436 11.67 26.46 -6.76
C THR A 436 10.36 26.03 -6.11
N LEU A 437 10.40 25.63 -4.85
CA LEU A 437 9.19 25.29 -4.09
C LEU A 437 8.51 26.55 -3.53
N ASP A 438 9.27 27.65 -3.38
CA ASP A 438 8.82 28.94 -2.83
C ASP A 438 8.22 28.82 -1.41
N ALA A 439 8.80 27.95 -0.60
CA ALA A 439 8.38 27.70 0.77
C ALA A 439 9.58 27.42 1.68
N PRO A 440 9.52 27.82 2.97
CA PRO A 440 10.54 27.41 3.93
C PRO A 440 10.41 25.90 4.20
N PRO A 441 11.53 25.16 4.41
CA PRO A 441 11.50 23.72 4.62
C PRO A 441 10.63 23.26 5.80
N THR A 442 10.55 24.07 6.85
CA THR A 442 9.75 23.79 8.06
C THR A 442 8.30 24.26 8.00
N GLY A 443 7.93 24.98 6.95
CA GLY A 443 6.58 25.56 6.78
C GLY A 443 5.92 25.14 5.47
N VAL A 444 6.39 24.08 4.85
CA VAL A 444 5.86 23.61 3.59
C VAL A 444 4.40 23.12 3.75
N ARG A 445 3.54 23.54 2.83
CA ARG A 445 2.12 23.15 2.78
C ARG A 445 1.81 22.49 1.45
N PRO A 446 0.76 21.68 1.36
CA PRO A 446 0.34 21.06 0.08
C PRO A 446 0.18 22.09 -1.05
N ALA A 447 -0.32 23.29 -0.77
CA ALA A 447 -0.47 24.37 -1.76
C ALA A 447 0.85 24.79 -2.46
N HIS A 448 2.02 24.69 -1.79
CA HIS A 448 3.31 24.99 -2.40
C HIS A 448 3.65 23.92 -3.45
N PHE A 449 3.44 22.65 -3.14
CA PHE A 449 3.60 21.55 -4.08
C PHE A 449 2.63 21.66 -5.27
N GLN A 450 1.36 22.02 -5.00
CA GLN A 450 0.37 22.28 -6.04
C GLN A 450 0.80 23.40 -6.98
N ALA A 451 1.33 24.51 -6.45
CA ALA A 451 1.85 25.63 -7.25
C ALA A 451 3.04 25.17 -8.13
N LEU A 452 3.93 24.34 -7.60
CA LEU A 452 5.03 23.75 -8.36
C LEU A 452 4.54 22.85 -9.49
N VAL A 453 3.57 21.95 -9.23
CA VAL A 453 2.96 21.08 -10.26
C VAL A 453 2.40 21.92 -11.42
N ARG A 454 1.70 23.03 -11.12
CA ARG A 454 1.19 23.93 -12.17
C ARG A 454 2.29 24.57 -13.00
N ARG A 455 3.39 25.03 -12.37
CA ARG A 455 4.50 25.68 -13.08
C ARG A 455 5.27 24.71 -13.98
N MET A 456 5.36 23.43 -13.61
CA MET A 456 6.07 22.43 -14.40
C MET A 456 5.17 21.71 -15.43
N ALA A 457 3.87 22.03 -15.49
CA ALA A 457 2.95 21.40 -16.43
C ALA A 457 3.44 21.57 -17.89
N GLY A 458 3.45 20.47 -18.64
CA GLY A 458 3.94 20.44 -20.04
C GLY A 458 5.47 20.41 -20.16
N SER A 459 6.24 20.50 -19.05
CA SER A 459 7.68 20.38 -19.09
C SER A 459 8.13 18.91 -19.20
N PRO A 460 9.19 18.58 -19.95
CA PRO A 460 9.74 17.22 -20.01
C PRO A 460 10.24 16.69 -18.66
N VAL A 461 10.52 17.57 -17.70
CA VAL A 461 10.95 17.21 -16.34
C VAL A 461 9.81 17.08 -15.34
N ALA A 462 8.56 17.31 -15.75
CA ALA A 462 7.38 17.24 -14.87
C ALA A 462 7.26 15.88 -14.17
N ARG A 463 7.37 14.77 -14.93
CA ARG A 463 7.29 13.41 -14.38
C ARG A 463 8.40 13.09 -13.38
N PRO A 464 9.70 13.25 -13.68
CA PRO A 464 10.78 13.05 -12.71
C PRO A 464 10.59 13.87 -11.43
N ILE A 465 10.20 15.15 -11.53
CA ILE A 465 9.94 16.00 -10.37
C ILE A 465 8.76 15.49 -9.57
N ALA A 466 7.66 15.08 -10.20
CA ALA A 466 6.49 14.51 -9.53
C ALA A 466 6.83 13.24 -8.74
N PHE A 467 7.64 12.33 -9.29
CA PHE A 467 8.12 11.15 -8.57
C PHE A 467 8.98 11.51 -7.35
N LEU A 468 9.88 12.48 -7.48
CA LEU A 468 10.71 12.94 -6.36
C LEU A 468 9.87 13.65 -5.31
N MET A 469 8.89 14.46 -5.72
CA MET A 469 7.94 15.11 -4.83
C MET A 469 7.18 14.07 -4.00
N LEU A 470 6.67 13.01 -4.63
CA LEU A 470 5.98 11.91 -3.93
C LEU A 470 6.89 11.22 -2.91
N ARG A 471 8.18 11.05 -3.24
CA ARG A 471 9.18 10.47 -2.31
C ARG A 471 9.56 11.40 -1.15
N THR A 472 9.36 12.70 -1.31
CA THR A 472 9.59 13.71 -0.27
C THR A 472 8.46 13.70 0.75
N MET A 473 7.23 13.37 0.33
CA MET A 473 6.08 13.27 1.21
C MET A 473 6.17 12.06 2.14
N GLN A 474 5.58 12.20 3.33
CA GLN A 474 5.45 11.07 4.24
C GLN A 474 4.39 10.08 3.72
N LYS A 475 4.57 8.80 4.03
CA LYS A 475 3.54 7.80 3.77
C LYS A 475 2.39 7.99 4.75
N ALA A 476 1.17 7.65 4.30
CA ALA A 476 0.04 7.54 5.20
C ALA A 476 0.34 6.52 6.31
N ARG A 477 -0.06 6.81 7.54
CA ARG A 477 0.01 5.91 8.68
C ARG A 477 -1.28 5.97 9.51
N TYR A 478 -1.47 4.99 10.35
CA TYR A 478 -2.52 5.05 11.37
C TYR A 478 -1.96 5.66 12.66
N ASP A 479 -2.80 6.47 13.33
CA ASP A 479 -2.46 7.14 14.59
C ASP A 479 -3.66 7.20 15.51
#